data_1939f8cb34ef284424d647ff81686c75
#
_entry.id   1939f8cb34ef284424d647ff81686c75
#
_cell.length_a   1.000
_cell.length_b   1.000
_cell.length_c   1.000
_cell.angle_alpha   90.00
_cell.angle_beta   90.00
_cell.angle_gamma   90.00
#
_symmetry.space_group_name_H-M   'P 1'
#
loop_
_entity.id
_entity.type
_entity.pdbx_description
1 polymer ?
#
loop_
_entity_poly.entity_id
_entity_poly.type
_entity_poly.pdbx_seq_one_letter_code
_entity_poly.pdbx_strand_id
1 'polypeptide(L)'
;MSILKEMFSEGDENFSAPEGEFLAKGQYESNADQILKGYKVFQKKYVVKSLIPRLLLAALAIASSIMMIISDPGGKIPVLCLMIALSVTVYFISQPITNSKNLRKGLDSISGTEYEAEFYTDKVKISTVNFQSDIVEIEKEEDTSEQNVQTEADIAIYGEKEAEEIPATIIHLDQPIVDLLDKDDMFILVVNKSYVFIIPKSAFTEDEVQKIREKLSVIMGIRYKI
;
A
#
# COMPACT_ATOMS: atom_id res chain seq x y z
N MET A 1 18.11 3.44 -1.11
CA MET A 1 17.55 3.00 -2.42
C MET A 1 17.99 1.57 -2.80
N SER A 2 19.14 1.07 -2.33
CA SER A 2 19.65 -0.28 -2.61
C SER A 2 18.81 -1.41 -1.97
N ILE A 3 18.35 -1.26 -0.73
CA ILE A 3 17.64 -2.29 0.02
C ILE A 3 16.27 -2.66 -0.60
N LEU A 4 15.59 -1.70 -1.22
CA LEU A 4 14.30 -1.96 -1.87
C LEU A 4 14.46 -2.78 -3.17
N LYS A 5 15.57 -2.61 -3.89
CA LYS A 5 15.86 -3.36 -5.11
C LYS A 5 16.17 -4.85 -4.84
N GLU A 6 16.76 -5.16 -3.68
CA GLU A 6 16.98 -6.54 -3.25
C GLU A 6 15.73 -7.24 -2.70
N MET A 7 14.73 -6.45 -2.27
CA MET A 7 13.47 -6.98 -1.73
C MET A 7 12.46 -7.34 -2.80
N PHE A 8 12.50 -6.64 -3.92
CA PHE A 8 11.68 -6.87 -5.09
C PHE A 8 12.64 -7.25 -6.24
N SER A 9 12.98 -8.53 -6.36
CA SER A 9 13.72 -8.95 -7.55
C SER A 9 12.77 -8.85 -8.73
N GLU A 10 13.09 -7.95 -9.66
CA GLU A 10 12.51 -7.97 -11.00
C GLU A 10 12.79 -9.35 -11.60
N GLY A 11 11.75 -9.98 -12.14
CA GLY A 11 11.83 -11.37 -12.61
C GLY A 11 12.89 -11.56 -13.68
N ASP A 12 14.09 -11.97 -13.26
CA ASP A 12 15.06 -12.55 -14.16
C ASP A 12 14.54 -13.90 -14.62
N GLU A 13 14.40 -14.11 -15.92
CA GLU A 13 13.96 -15.36 -16.59
C GLU A 13 14.82 -16.58 -16.26
N ASN A 14 15.87 -16.45 -15.49
CA ASN A 14 16.76 -17.51 -15.00
C ASN A 14 16.46 -17.93 -13.56
N PHE A 15 15.19 -17.80 -13.10
CA PHE A 15 14.86 -18.18 -11.75
C PHE A 15 14.93 -19.71 -11.59
N SER A 16 16.00 -20.20 -10.93
CA SER A 16 16.08 -21.59 -10.46
C SER A 16 14.83 -21.92 -9.64
N ALA A 17 14.36 -23.17 -9.76
CA ALA A 17 13.13 -23.66 -9.13
C ALA A 17 12.93 -23.13 -7.70
N PRO A 18 11.70 -22.82 -7.29
CA PRO A 18 11.43 -22.30 -5.95
C PRO A 18 12.00 -23.23 -4.89
N GLU A 19 12.83 -22.71 -3.98
CA GLU A 19 13.40 -23.47 -2.88
C GLU A 19 12.32 -23.91 -1.86
N GLY A 20 11.21 -23.17 -1.79
CA GLY A 20 10.12 -23.43 -0.87
C GLY A 20 9.06 -24.41 -1.39
N GLU A 21 8.41 -25.14 -0.47
CA GLU A 21 7.26 -25.98 -0.79
C GLU A 21 6.10 -25.11 -1.32
N PHE A 22 5.51 -25.47 -2.45
CA PHE A 22 4.32 -24.82 -2.98
C PHE A 22 3.10 -25.11 -2.08
N LEU A 23 2.38 -24.07 -1.69
CA LEU A 23 1.23 -24.18 -0.80
C LEU A 23 -0.09 -24.02 -1.55
N ALA A 24 -0.25 -22.94 -2.29
CA ALA A 24 -1.48 -22.63 -2.99
C ALA A 24 -1.26 -21.57 -4.09
N LYS A 25 -2.21 -21.56 -5.06
CA LYS A 25 -2.26 -20.58 -6.14
C LYS A 25 -3.70 -20.12 -6.32
N GLY A 26 -3.92 -18.81 -6.37
CA GLY A 26 -5.24 -18.24 -6.54
C GLY A 26 -5.23 -17.03 -7.46
N GLN A 27 -6.30 -16.87 -8.21
CA GLN A 27 -6.52 -15.70 -9.05
C GLN A 27 -7.65 -14.86 -8.45
N TYR A 28 -7.51 -13.55 -8.50
CA TYR A 28 -8.50 -12.61 -7.98
C TYR A 28 -8.49 -11.30 -8.75
N GLU A 29 -9.64 -10.69 -8.81
CA GLU A 29 -9.82 -9.35 -9.36
C GLU A 29 -9.60 -8.30 -8.27
N SER A 30 -8.95 -7.21 -8.63
CA SER A 30 -8.76 -6.06 -7.75
C SER A 30 -10.09 -5.40 -7.42
N ASN A 31 -10.46 -5.41 -6.14
CA ASN A 31 -11.66 -4.76 -5.64
C ASN A 31 -11.28 -3.62 -4.68
N ALA A 32 -11.63 -2.39 -5.05
CA ALA A 32 -11.30 -1.19 -4.28
C ALA A 32 -11.80 -1.26 -2.82
N ASP A 33 -12.99 -1.82 -2.58
CA ASP A 33 -13.54 -1.91 -1.22
C ASP A 33 -12.79 -2.93 -0.36
N GLN A 34 -12.35 -4.06 -0.94
CA GLN A 34 -11.51 -5.04 -0.24
C GLN A 34 -10.14 -4.46 0.11
N ILE A 35 -9.52 -3.74 -0.84
CA ILE A 35 -8.24 -3.08 -0.61
C ILE A 35 -8.38 -2.03 0.50
N LEU A 36 -9.42 -1.21 0.47
CA LEU A 36 -9.68 -0.22 1.51
C LEU A 36 -9.94 -0.88 2.88
N LYS A 37 -10.64 -2.02 2.92
CA LYS A 37 -10.87 -2.78 4.15
C LYS A 37 -9.54 -3.28 4.73
N GLY A 38 -8.70 -3.90 3.92
CA GLY A 38 -7.38 -4.37 4.33
C GLY A 38 -6.46 -3.22 4.76
N TYR A 39 -6.48 -2.11 4.03
CA TYR A 39 -5.71 -0.92 4.38
C TYR A 39 -6.13 -0.32 5.74
N LYS A 40 -7.43 -0.31 6.07
CA LYS A 40 -7.91 0.12 7.40
C LYS A 40 -7.37 -0.78 8.52
N VAL A 41 -7.30 -2.11 8.29
CA VAL A 41 -6.69 -3.05 9.24
C VAL A 41 -5.21 -2.72 9.46
N PHE A 42 -4.48 -2.51 8.37
CA PHE A 42 -3.09 -2.05 8.42
C PHE A 42 -2.93 -0.74 9.18
N GLN A 43 -3.73 0.29 8.84
CA GLN A 43 -3.69 1.59 9.52
C GLN A 43 -3.90 1.44 11.02
N LYS A 44 -4.92 0.67 11.45
CA LYS A 44 -5.21 0.45 12.86
C LYS A 44 -4.03 -0.20 13.59
N LYS A 45 -3.35 -1.15 12.96
CA LYS A 45 -2.28 -1.93 13.60
C LYS A 45 -0.93 -1.20 13.64
N TYR A 46 -0.58 -0.47 12.57
CA TYR A 46 0.76 0.11 12.43
C TYR A 46 0.74 1.65 12.51
N VAL A 47 -0.19 2.31 11.82
CA VAL A 47 -0.22 3.78 11.76
C VAL A 47 -0.72 4.37 13.07
N VAL A 48 -1.85 3.88 13.59
CA VAL A 48 -2.42 4.40 14.85
C VAL A 48 -1.46 4.22 16.02
N LYS A 49 -0.79 3.05 16.11
CA LYS A 49 0.21 2.84 17.17
C LYS A 49 1.37 3.83 17.12
N SER A 50 1.79 4.23 15.92
CA SER A 50 2.87 5.22 15.75
C SER A 50 2.40 6.67 16.02
N LEU A 51 1.08 6.92 15.95
CA LEU A 51 0.50 8.24 16.24
C LEU A 51 0.39 8.52 17.74
N ILE A 52 0.18 7.49 18.58
CA ILE A 52 -0.01 7.66 20.02
C ILE A 52 1.13 8.47 20.68
N PRO A 53 2.42 8.12 20.52
CA PRO A 53 3.49 8.89 21.14
C PRO A 53 3.60 10.32 20.58
N ARG A 54 3.28 10.53 19.30
CA ARG A 54 3.27 11.88 18.68
C ARG A 54 2.16 12.76 19.24
N LEU A 55 0.96 12.19 19.42
CA LEU A 55 -0.17 12.90 20.05
C LEU A 55 0.09 13.18 21.53
N LEU A 56 0.78 12.29 22.24
CA LEU A 56 1.18 12.53 23.62
C LEU A 56 2.13 13.74 23.72
N LEU A 57 3.14 13.81 22.85
CA LEU A 57 4.06 14.96 22.80
C LEU A 57 3.31 16.24 22.45
N ALA A 58 2.39 16.21 21.51
CA ALA A 58 1.56 17.36 21.16
C ALA A 58 0.68 17.80 22.33
N ALA A 59 0.09 16.86 23.08
CA ALA A 59 -0.71 17.17 24.27
C ALA A 59 0.15 17.83 25.37
N LEU A 60 1.38 17.36 25.59
CA LEU A 60 2.32 17.99 26.53
C LEU A 60 2.70 19.40 26.09
N ALA A 61 2.94 19.62 24.79
CA ALA A 61 3.23 20.95 24.25
C ALA A 61 2.05 21.91 24.41
N ILE A 62 0.82 21.45 24.20
CA ILE A 62 -0.40 22.22 24.44
C ILE A 62 -0.51 22.58 25.94
N ALA A 63 -0.36 21.61 26.82
CA ALA A 63 -0.46 21.81 28.27
C ALA A 63 0.60 22.82 28.77
N SER A 64 1.85 22.67 28.33
CA SER A 64 2.92 23.61 28.70
C SER A 64 2.66 25.04 28.18
N SER A 65 2.15 25.16 26.94
CA SER A 65 1.79 26.47 26.39
C SER A 65 0.67 27.16 27.19
N ILE A 66 -0.34 26.38 27.62
CA ILE A 66 -1.43 26.89 28.46
C ILE A 66 -0.89 27.39 29.82
N MET A 67 0.00 26.58 30.46
CA MET A 67 0.61 27.00 31.72
C MET A 67 1.43 28.31 31.58
N MET A 68 2.16 28.43 30.48
CA MET A 68 2.91 29.68 30.20
C MET A 68 1.98 30.87 29.99
N ILE A 69 0.83 30.71 29.32
CA ILE A 69 -0.17 31.77 29.14
C ILE A 69 -0.77 32.20 30.49
N ILE A 70 -1.01 31.22 31.39
CA ILE A 70 -1.53 31.52 32.74
C ILE A 70 -0.49 32.33 33.56
N SER A 71 0.80 31.98 33.40
CA SER A 71 1.89 32.65 34.16
C SER A 71 2.24 34.03 33.61
N ASP A 72 2.10 34.25 32.30
CA ASP A 72 2.32 35.55 31.61
C ASP A 72 1.20 35.81 30.59
N PRO A 73 0.06 36.37 31.04
CA PRO A 73 -1.09 36.57 30.17
C PRO A 73 -0.85 37.59 29.01
N GLY A 74 0.22 38.41 29.11
CA GLY A 74 0.61 39.36 28.05
C GLY A 74 1.61 38.84 27.05
N GLY A 75 2.16 37.66 27.29
CA GLY A 75 3.19 37.03 26.43
C GLY A 75 2.65 36.57 25.09
N LYS A 76 3.22 37.07 23.98
CA LYS A 76 2.84 36.65 22.61
C LYS A 76 3.41 35.31 22.23
N ILE A 77 4.56 34.92 22.80
CA ILE A 77 5.28 33.67 22.49
C ILE A 77 4.47 32.41 22.90
N PRO A 78 3.91 32.32 24.12
CA PRO A 78 3.10 31.17 24.52
C PRO A 78 1.86 30.97 23.64
N VAL A 79 1.21 32.06 23.20
CA VAL A 79 0.06 32.00 22.30
C VAL A 79 0.48 31.41 20.92
N LEU A 80 1.60 31.90 20.39
CA LEU A 80 2.14 31.35 19.12
C LEU A 80 2.48 29.86 19.23
N CYS A 81 3.13 29.45 20.32
CA CYS A 81 3.44 28.04 20.59
C CYS A 81 2.16 27.17 20.66
N LEU A 82 1.11 27.66 21.31
CA LEU A 82 -0.18 26.98 21.38
C LEU A 82 -0.81 26.81 19.98
N MET A 83 -0.79 27.84 19.15
CA MET A 83 -1.32 27.76 17.79
C MET A 83 -0.56 26.74 16.93
N ILE A 84 0.78 26.71 17.04
CA ILE A 84 1.61 25.72 16.34
C ILE A 84 1.27 24.32 16.83
N ALA A 85 1.22 24.09 18.14
CA ALA A 85 0.91 22.77 18.70
C ALA A 85 -0.47 22.26 18.29
N LEU A 86 -1.49 23.11 18.24
CA LEU A 86 -2.82 22.78 17.75
C LEU A 86 -2.80 22.43 16.25
N SER A 87 -2.12 23.24 15.44
CA SER A 87 -1.99 22.98 13.99
C SER A 87 -1.32 21.63 13.70
N VAL A 88 -0.24 21.30 14.41
CA VAL A 88 0.46 20.03 14.31
C VAL A 88 -0.43 18.87 14.74
N THR A 89 -1.23 19.06 15.80
CA THR A 89 -2.18 18.04 16.26
C THR A 89 -3.25 17.74 15.21
N VAL A 90 -3.85 18.78 14.63
CA VAL A 90 -4.84 18.65 13.56
C VAL A 90 -4.23 17.96 12.34
N TYR A 91 -3.00 18.31 11.96
CA TYR A 91 -2.29 17.64 10.87
C TYR A 91 -2.11 16.15 11.12
N PHE A 92 -1.66 15.73 12.30
CA PHE A 92 -1.48 14.31 12.62
C PHE A 92 -2.79 13.52 12.62
N ILE A 93 -3.89 14.12 13.06
CA ILE A 93 -5.21 13.47 13.06
C ILE A 93 -5.79 13.38 11.64
N SER A 94 -5.59 14.40 10.81
CA SER A 94 -6.12 14.44 9.45
C SER A 94 -5.38 13.51 8.48
N GLN A 95 -4.10 13.25 8.70
CA GLN A 95 -3.24 12.49 7.79
C GLN A 95 -3.79 11.09 7.43
N PRO A 96 -4.20 10.21 8.38
CA PRO A 96 -4.73 8.90 8.05
C PRO A 96 -6.05 8.96 7.26
N ILE A 97 -6.87 9.98 7.51
CA ILE A 97 -8.15 10.19 6.81
C ILE A 97 -7.90 10.59 5.36
N THR A 98 -6.98 11.55 5.16
CA THR A 98 -6.62 12.04 3.83
C THR A 98 -5.96 10.94 3.00
N ASN A 99 -5.06 10.15 3.60
CA ASN A 99 -4.41 9.04 2.92
C ASN A 99 -5.44 7.97 2.46
N SER A 100 -6.45 7.66 3.29
CA SER A 100 -7.51 6.72 2.89
C SER A 100 -8.36 7.25 1.73
N LYS A 101 -8.65 8.56 1.70
CA LYS A 101 -9.40 9.19 0.60
C LYS A 101 -8.60 9.21 -0.70
N ASN A 102 -7.31 9.54 -0.61
CA ASN A 102 -6.43 9.58 -1.78
C ASN A 102 -6.21 8.17 -2.34
N LEU A 103 -6.05 7.17 -1.46
CA LEU A 103 -5.97 5.77 -1.87
C LEU A 103 -7.23 5.35 -2.64
N ARG A 104 -8.43 5.69 -2.14
CA ARG A 104 -9.67 5.35 -2.83
C ARG A 104 -9.72 5.89 -4.25
N LYS A 105 -9.35 7.16 -4.45
CA LYS A 105 -9.30 7.77 -5.79
C LYS A 105 -8.31 7.05 -6.73
N GLY A 106 -7.16 6.61 -6.22
CA GLY A 106 -6.18 5.86 -7.00
C GLY A 106 -6.64 4.42 -7.30
N LEU A 107 -7.45 3.81 -6.42
CA LEU A 107 -7.94 2.45 -6.61
C LEU A 107 -9.04 2.37 -7.67
N ASP A 108 -9.81 3.43 -7.87
CA ASP A 108 -10.86 3.45 -8.90
C ASP A 108 -10.25 3.26 -10.31
N SER A 109 -9.00 3.69 -10.52
CA SER A 109 -8.31 3.55 -11.82
C SER A 109 -7.69 2.16 -12.07
N ILE A 110 -7.52 1.33 -11.02
CA ILE A 110 -6.95 -0.03 -11.14
C ILE A 110 -7.97 -1.12 -10.79
N SER A 111 -9.23 -0.73 -10.60
CA SER A 111 -10.32 -1.67 -10.39
C SER A 111 -10.54 -2.51 -11.65
N GLY A 112 -10.73 -3.83 -11.48
CA GLY A 112 -10.86 -4.76 -12.61
C GLY A 112 -9.55 -5.40 -13.07
N THR A 113 -8.39 -4.98 -12.53
CA THR A 113 -7.13 -5.68 -12.82
C THR A 113 -7.12 -7.05 -12.15
N GLU A 114 -6.77 -8.07 -12.91
CA GLU A 114 -6.66 -9.46 -12.43
C GLU A 114 -5.24 -9.75 -11.96
N TYR A 115 -5.15 -10.28 -10.75
CA TYR A 115 -3.90 -10.71 -10.12
C TYR A 115 -3.90 -12.20 -9.85
N GLU A 116 -2.72 -12.77 -9.86
CA GLU A 116 -2.45 -14.14 -9.44
C GLU A 116 -1.50 -14.13 -8.26
N ALA A 117 -1.86 -14.80 -7.17
CA ALA A 117 -1.01 -14.98 -6.00
C ALA A 117 -0.62 -16.42 -5.82
N GLU A 118 0.67 -16.69 -5.73
CA GLU A 118 1.25 -18.00 -5.45
C GLU A 118 1.93 -17.96 -4.08
N PHE A 119 1.49 -18.82 -3.17
CA PHE A 119 2.09 -18.97 -1.84
C PHE A 119 3.06 -20.14 -1.83
N TYR A 120 4.26 -19.87 -1.34
CA TYR A 120 5.29 -20.85 -1.01
C TYR A 120 5.66 -20.73 0.47
N THR A 121 6.41 -21.68 1.00
CA THR A 121 6.86 -21.63 2.40
C THR A 121 7.88 -20.53 2.67
N ASP A 122 8.62 -20.09 1.67
CA ASP A 122 9.69 -19.10 1.75
C ASP A 122 9.31 -17.74 1.14
N LYS A 123 8.34 -17.71 0.23
CA LYS A 123 7.97 -16.49 -0.52
C LYS A 123 6.50 -16.48 -0.94
N VAL A 124 6.03 -15.28 -1.30
CA VAL A 124 4.78 -15.07 -2.01
C VAL A 124 5.10 -14.35 -3.31
N LYS A 125 4.58 -14.88 -4.42
CA LYS A 125 4.71 -14.29 -5.74
C LYS A 125 3.36 -13.73 -6.15
N ILE A 126 3.32 -12.47 -6.58
CA ILE A 126 2.12 -11.79 -7.07
C ILE A 126 2.40 -11.33 -8.50
N SER A 127 1.62 -11.84 -9.44
CA SER A 127 1.72 -11.52 -10.86
C SER A 127 0.45 -10.81 -11.33
N THR A 128 0.56 -9.89 -12.26
CA THR A 128 -0.58 -9.30 -12.95
C THR A 128 -0.92 -10.17 -14.15
N VAL A 129 -2.15 -10.70 -14.21
CA VAL A 129 -2.59 -11.58 -15.30
C VAL A 129 -3.20 -10.75 -16.42
N ASN A 130 -4.02 -9.76 -16.07
CA ASN A 130 -4.68 -8.89 -17.04
C ASN A 130 -4.68 -7.46 -16.49
N PHE A 131 -4.08 -6.54 -17.22
CA PHE A 131 -4.06 -5.13 -16.86
C PHE A 131 -5.08 -4.39 -17.73
N GLN A 132 -6.25 -4.14 -17.15
CA GLN A 132 -7.25 -3.29 -17.78
C GLN A 132 -6.91 -1.83 -17.43
N SER A 133 -6.07 -1.21 -18.25
CA SER A 133 -5.92 0.24 -18.20
C SER A 133 -7.13 0.86 -18.88
N ASP A 134 -8.12 1.29 -18.11
CA ASP A 134 -9.00 2.35 -18.60
C ASP A 134 -8.11 3.58 -18.79
N ILE A 135 -7.69 3.78 -20.04
CA ILE A 135 -7.08 5.03 -20.46
C ILE A 135 -8.19 6.06 -20.25
N VAL A 136 -8.16 6.75 -19.13
CA VAL A 136 -8.92 7.99 -18.98
C VAL A 136 -8.36 8.92 -20.03
N GLU A 137 -9.05 9.01 -21.16
CA GLU A 137 -8.87 10.10 -22.09
C GLU A 137 -9.06 11.38 -21.27
N ILE A 138 -7.94 12.01 -20.95
CA ILE A 138 -7.95 13.37 -20.44
C ILE A 138 -8.46 14.19 -21.63
N GLU A 139 -9.77 14.47 -21.65
CA GLU A 139 -10.33 15.52 -22.48
C GLU A 139 -9.51 16.78 -22.17
N LYS A 140 -8.57 17.08 -23.07
CA LYS A 140 -7.94 18.39 -23.10
C LYS A 140 -9.07 19.34 -23.45
N GLU A 141 -9.52 20.12 -22.47
CA GLU A 141 -10.24 21.36 -22.73
C GLU A 141 -9.37 22.14 -23.73
N GLU A 142 -9.87 22.23 -24.96
CA GLU A 142 -9.31 23.07 -26.01
C GLU A 142 -9.46 24.53 -25.60
N ASP A 143 -8.37 25.06 -25.03
CA ASP A 143 -8.21 26.51 -24.99
C ASP A 143 -7.64 26.97 -26.33
N THR A 144 -8.51 27.59 -27.10
CA THR A 144 -8.33 28.06 -28.46
C THR A 144 -7.28 29.15 -28.52
N SER A 145 -6.07 28.88 -28.98
CA SER A 145 -5.26 29.89 -29.69
C SER A 145 -4.20 29.28 -30.60
N GLU A 146 -4.52 29.31 -31.89
CA GLU A 146 -3.68 29.53 -33.09
C GLU A 146 -2.33 28.83 -33.27
N GLN A 147 -2.31 28.08 -34.40
CA GLN A 147 -1.18 27.87 -35.33
C GLN A 147 -0.06 26.90 -34.94
N ASN A 148 -0.12 25.66 -35.44
CA ASN A 148 0.80 25.28 -36.54
C ASN A 148 0.45 23.90 -37.12
N VAL A 149 0.33 23.90 -38.45
CA VAL A 149 0.26 22.75 -39.33
C VAL A 149 1.61 22.04 -39.35
N GLN A 150 1.61 20.78 -38.98
CA GLN A 150 2.61 19.70 -39.26
C GLN A 150 2.24 18.55 -38.33
N THR A 151 1.92 17.38 -38.69
CA THR A 151 2.23 16.47 -39.74
C THR A 151 1.42 15.19 -39.48
N GLU A 152 0.58 14.75 -40.39
CA GLU A 152 -0.11 13.44 -40.37
C GLU A 152 0.84 12.23 -40.44
N ALA A 153 2.15 12.46 -40.34
CA ALA A 153 3.18 11.42 -40.41
C ALA A 153 3.58 10.82 -39.08
N ASP A 154 3.25 11.46 -37.94
CA ASP A 154 3.71 10.98 -36.61
C ASP A 154 2.75 10.01 -35.93
N ILE A 155 1.54 9.80 -36.47
CA ILE A 155 0.55 8.87 -35.91
C ILE A 155 0.84 7.40 -36.29
N ALA A 156 1.71 7.17 -37.29
CA ALA A 156 2.01 5.82 -37.77
C ALA A 156 3.20 5.12 -37.12
N ILE A 157 3.83 5.69 -36.09
CA ILE A 157 5.04 5.13 -35.43
C ILE A 157 4.75 4.52 -34.06
N TYR A 158 3.56 4.70 -33.50
CA TYR A 158 3.14 3.88 -32.35
C TYR A 158 2.53 2.58 -32.88
N GLY A 159 3.39 1.76 -33.51
CA GLY A 159 3.14 0.36 -33.73
C GLY A 159 2.77 -0.28 -32.40
N GLU A 160 1.92 -1.29 -32.46
CA GLU A 160 1.50 -2.16 -31.38
C GLU A 160 2.63 -2.30 -30.35
N LYS A 161 2.58 -1.53 -29.25
CA LYS A 161 3.37 -1.83 -28.08
C LYS A 161 2.83 -3.18 -27.61
N GLU A 162 3.59 -4.24 -27.87
CA GLU A 162 3.45 -5.48 -27.13
C GLU A 162 3.23 -5.08 -25.67
N ALA A 163 2.16 -5.57 -25.06
CA ALA A 163 1.84 -5.25 -23.68
C ALA A 163 3.09 -5.62 -22.86
N GLU A 164 3.80 -4.63 -22.34
CA GLU A 164 4.98 -4.88 -21.50
C GLU A 164 4.50 -5.75 -20.33
N GLU A 165 4.97 -6.98 -20.26
CA GLU A 165 4.67 -7.89 -19.17
C GLU A 165 5.11 -7.23 -17.87
N ILE A 166 4.16 -6.91 -17.01
CA ILE A 166 4.47 -6.33 -15.69
C ILE A 166 5.18 -7.40 -14.88
N PRO A 167 6.43 -7.18 -14.44
CA PRO A 167 7.20 -8.17 -13.73
C PRO A 167 6.50 -8.59 -12.43
N ALA A 168 6.54 -9.89 -12.12
CA ALA A 168 5.95 -10.41 -10.90
C ALA A 168 6.64 -9.85 -9.66
N THR A 169 5.86 -9.48 -8.64
CA THR A 169 6.39 -9.06 -7.34
C THR A 169 6.65 -10.29 -6.48
N ILE A 170 7.89 -10.50 -6.06
CA ILE A 170 8.28 -11.61 -5.17
C ILE A 170 8.58 -11.04 -3.78
N ILE A 171 7.92 -11.58 -2.75
CA ILE A 171 8.06 -11.17 -1.36
C ILE A 171 8.61 -12.34 -0.57
N HIS A 172 9.84 -12.24 -0.08
CA HIS A 172 10.48 -13.27 0.74
C HIS A 172 9.99 -13.22 2.18
N LEU A 173 9.45 -14.34 2.68
CA LEU A 173 8.83 -14.45 4.00
C LEU A 173 9.83 -14.65 5.15
N ASP A 174 11.06 -15.04 4.86
CA ASP A 174 12.16 -15.17 5.82
C ASP A 174 12.63 -13.82 6.35
N GLN A 175 12.42 -12.74 5.61
CA GLN A 175 12.85 -11.41 5.99
C GLN A 175 12.12 -10.89 7.24
N PRO A 176 12.82 -10.31 8.25
CA PRO A 176 12.24 -9.87 9.51
C PRO A 176 11.30 -8.67 9.38
N ILE A 177 11.32 -8.01 8.23
CA ILE A 177 10.51 -6.83 7.92
C ILE A 177 9.15 -7.18 7.27
N VAL A 178 8.90 -8.47 7.02
CA VAL A 178 7.65 -8.96 6.42
C VAL A 178 6.76 -9.54 7.52
N ASP A 179 5.58 -8.97 7.68
CA ASP A 179 4.50 -9.46 8.55
C ASP A 179 3.36 -9.99 7.68
N LEU A 180 2.73 -11.08 8.09
CA LEU A 180 1.49 -11.59 7.49
C LEU A 180 0.35 -11.46 8.50
N LEU A 181 -0.71 -10.75 8.12
CA LEU A 181 -1.93 -10.62 8.91
C LEU A 181 -2.99 -11.55 8.30
N ASP A 182 -3.44 -12.50 9.08
CA ASP A 182 -4.54 -13.40 8.73
C ASP A 182 -5.85 -12.80 9.24
N LYS A 183 -6.70 -12.37 8.34
CA LYS A 183 -8.04 -11.84 8.65
C LYS A 183 -9.11 -12.75 8.06
N ASP A 184 -10.34 -12.59 8.51
CA ASP A 184 -11.44 -13.51 8.17
C ASP A 184 -11.56 -13.77 6.67
N ASP A 185 -11.46 -12.72 5.86
CA ASP A 185 -11.69 -12.74 4.41
C ASP A 185 -10.44 -12.47 3.55
N MET A 186 -9.28 -12.17 4.17
CA MET A 186 -8.08 -11.80 3.42
C MET A 186 -6.79 -12.10 4.16
N PHE A 187 -5.71 -12.32 3.41
CA PHE A 187 -4.34 -12.24 3.85
C PHE A 187 -3.79 -10.85 3.53
N ILE A 188 -3.11 -10.22 4.50
CA ILE A 188 -2.49 -8.92 4.32
C ILE A 188 -0.99 -9.07 4.59
N LEU A 189 -0.19 -8.98 3.52
CA LEU A 189 1.26 -8.94 3.63
C LEU A 189 1.69 -7.50 3.83
N VAL A 190 2.49 -7.27 4.87
CA VAL A 190 3.01 -5.96 5.21
C VAL A 190 4.52 -6.01 5.17
N VAL A 191 5.12 -5.24 4.26
CA VAL A 191 6.56 -5.16 4.06
C VAL A 191 7.07 -3.82 4.58
N ASN A 192 8.03 -3.87 5.50
CA ASN A 192 8.67 -2.69 6.11
C ASN A 192 7.67 -1.68 6.71
N LYS A 193 6.47 -2.13 7.14
CA LYS A 193 5.37 -1.28 7.66
C LYS A 193 4.95 -0.14 6.71
N SER A 194 5.24 -0.26 5.43
CA SER A 194 5.00 0.76 4.41
C SER A 194 4.26 0.23 3.20
N TYR A 195 4.62 -0.96 2.74
CA TYR A 195 3.97 -1.62 1.59
C TYR A 195 2.98 -2.64 2.09
N VAL A 196 1.81 -2.66 1.46
CA VAL A 196 0.69 -3.52 1.86
C VAL A 196 0.15 -4.22 0.63
N PHE A 197 0.16 -5.56 0.67
CA PHE A 197 -0.44 -6.41 -0.35
C PHE A 197 -1.63 -7.12 0.26
N ILE A 198 -2.79 -7.01 -0.38
CA ILE A 198 -4.05 -7.55 0.13
C ILE A 198 -4.50 -8.64 -0.83
N ILE A 199 -4.58 -9.87 -0.32
CA ILE A 199 -4.91 -11.07 -1.08
C ILE A 199 -6.21 -11.63 -0.49
N PRO A 200 -7.33 -11.60 -1.23
CA PRO A 200 -8.58 -12.15 -0.74
C PRO A 200 -8.51 -13.67 -0.63
N LYS A 201 -9.04 -14.22 0.45
CA LYS A 201 -9.09 -15.66 0.67
C LYS A 201 -10.06 -16.36 -0.28
N SER A 202 -11.01 -15.63 -0.85
CA SER A 202 -11.93 -16.14 -1.88
C SER A 202 -11.23 -16.61 -3.15
N ALA A 203 -9.95 -16.24 -3.35
CA ALA A 203 -9.12 -16.73 -4.44
C ALA A 203 -8.67 -18.20 -4.25
N PHE A 204 -8.83 -18.75 -3.06
CA PHE A 204 -8.35 -20.07 -2.67
C PHE A 204 -9.49 -20.94 -2.14
N THR A 205 -9.32 -22.25 -2.21
CA THR A 205 -10.21 -23.20 -1.52
C THR A 205 -10.00 -23.16 -0.01
N GLU A 206 -10.96 -23.62 0.78
CA GLU A 206 -10.84 -23.67 2.24
C GLU A 206 -9.64 -24.52 2.70
N ASP A 207 -9.37 -25.62 2.02
CA ASP A 207 -8.23 -26.49 2.31
C ASP A 207 -6.89 -25.78 2.05
N GLU A 208 -6.78 -25.03 0.96
CA GLU A 208 -5.60 -24.22 0.65
C GLU A 208 -5.39 -23.10 1.67
N VAL A 209 -6.46 -22.40 2.07
CA VAL A 209 -6.40 -21.38 3.12
C VAL A 209 -5.91 -21.98 4.44
N GLN A 210 -6.40 -23.17 4.78
CA GLN A 210 -5.97 -23.89 5.98
C GLN A 210 -4.49 -24.32 5.88
N LYS A 211 -4.07 -24.84 4.73
CA LYS A 211 -2.66 -25.22 4.46
C LYS A 211 -1.72 -24.02 4.59
N ILE A 212 -2.09 -22.86 3.99
CA ILE A 212 -1.34 -21.62 4.11
C ILE A 212 -1.22 -21.22 5.59
N ARG A 213 -2.32 -21.22 6.33
CA ARG A 213 -2.38 -20.85 7.75
C ARG A 213 -1.47 -21.73 8.60
N GLU A 214 -1.59 -23.04 8.48
CA GLU A 214 -0.80 -23.99 9.26
C GLU A 214 0.70 -23.85 8.99
N LYS A 215 1.09 -23.84 7.73
CA LYS A 215 2.51 -23.76 7.34
C LYS A 215 3.12 -22.41 7.71
N LEU A 216 2.49 -21.29 7.32
CA LEU A 216 3.07 -19.98 7.50
C LEU A 216 3.02 -19.52 8.97
N SER A 217 2.05 -19.95 9.77
CA SER A 217 2.04 -19.64 11.21
C SER A 217 3.26 -20.22 11.94
N VAL A 218 3.70 -21.43 11.54
CA VAL A 218 4.90 -22.08 12.10
C VAL A 218 6.17 -21.37 11.62
N ILE A 219 6.27 -21.08 10.32
CA ILE A 219 7.48 -20.53 9.70
C ILE A 219 7.70 -19.07 10.15
N MET A 220 6.66 -18.25 10.10
CA MET A 220 6.75 -16.82 10.40
C MET A 220 6.67 -16.51 11.91
N GLY A 221 6.14 -17.42 12.73
CA GLY A 221 6.02 -17.25 14.19
C GLY A 221 5.31 -15.95 14.57
N ILE A 222 5.97 -15.07 15.33
CA ILE A 222 5.40 -13.80 15.81
C ILE A 222 5.04 -12.80 14.67
N ARG A 223 5.56 -13.01 13.49
CA ARG A 223 5.25 -12.20 12.29
C ARG A 223 3.95 -12.62 11.62
N TYR A 224 3.47 -13.84 11.90
CA TYR A 224 2.11 -14.28 11.56
C TYR A 224 1.15 -13.78 12.62
N LYS A 225 0.15 -13.00 12.22
CA LYS A 225 -0.73 -12.27 13.16
C LYS A 225 -2.20 -12.51 12.77
N ILE A 226 -2.93 -13.12 13.63
CA ILE A 226 -4.37 -13.35 13.52
C ILE A 226 -5.17 -12.09 13.88
#